data_1787cda25642f7afd7d88fa3023fbc05
#
_entry.id   1787cda25642f7afd7d88fa3023fbc05
#
_cell.length_a   1.000
_cell.length_b   1.000
_cell.length_c   1.000
_cell.angle_alpha   90.00
_cell.angle_beta   90.00
_cell.angle_gamma   90.00
#
_symmetry.space_group_name_H-M   'P 1'
#
loop_
_entity.id
_entity.type
_entity.pdbx_description
1 polymer ?
#
loop_
_entity_poly.entity_id
_entity_poly.type
_entity_poly.pdbx_seq_one_letter_code
_entity_poly.pdbx_strand_id
1 'polypeptide(L)'
;THGDRLGVRGGAGIVGMLGPIARGVQKVKAEYANQKKPIDYVVMGHFHQYISLKDAIVNGSIKGYDEYALSGRFSYEKPQQALWFTHPTYGITFQVPVQSEPHVAKKPTESWVSWSK
;
A
#
# COMPACT_ATOMS: atom_id res chain seq x y z
N THR A 1 -6.48 8.73 -5.84
CA THR A 1 -7.07 9.52 -4.73
C THR A 1 -6.21 9.43 -3.48
N HIS A 2 -6.36 10.40 -2.57
CA HIS A 2 -5.57 10.39 -1.32
C HIS A 2 -6.06 9.32 -0.33
N GLY A 3 -7.31 8.94 -0.39
CA GLY A 3 -7.89 7.92 0.49
C GLY A 3 -8.64 8.46 1.70
N ASP A 4 -8.40 9.69 2.10
CA ASP A 4 -9.10 10.37 3.22
C ASP A 4 -10.60 10.52 2.99
N ARG A 5 -11.01 10.64 1.73
CA ARG A 5 -12.42 10.82 1.32
C ARG A 5 -13.21 9.54 1.14
N LEU A 6 -12.59 8.38 1.33
CA LEU A 6 -13.28 7.09 1.22
C LEU A 6 -14.28 6.83 2.34
N GLY A 7 -14.29 7.66 3.37
CA GLY A 7 -15.16 7.46 4.53
C GLY A 7 -14.77 6.24 5.36
N VAL A 8 -13.50 5.82 5.27
CA VAL A 8 -12.97 4.68 6.03
C VAL A 8 -12.86 5.07 7.49
N ARG A 9 -13.74 4.51 8.30
CA ARG A 9 -13.64 4.55 9.76
C ARG A 9 -13.25 3.13 10.19
N GLY A 10 -12.00 2.93 10.50
CA GLY A 10 -11.48 1.60 10.75
C GLY A 10 -11.24 1.29 12.22
N GLY A 11 -11.28 0.02 12.56
CA GLY A 11 -10.71 -0.53 13.77
C GLY A 11 -9.18 -0.57 13.72
N ALA A 12 -8.56 -1.05 14.79
CA ALA A 12 -7.11 -1.17 14.87
C ALA A 12 -6.56 -2.22 13.89
N GLY A 13 -5.44 -1.90 13.27
CA GLY A 13 -4.69 -2.80 12.40
C GLY A 13 -5.23 -2.92 10.97
N ILE A 14 -4.46 -3.65 10.16
CA ILE A 14 -4.70 -3.78 8.72
C ILE A 14 -6.03 -4.47 8.40
N VAL A 15 -6.40 -5.48 9.17
CA VAL A 15 -7.65 -6.24 8.97
C VAL A 15 -8.87 -5.35 9.18
N GLY A 16 -8.82 -4.46 10.17
CA GLY A 16 -9.90 -3.49 10.43
C GLY A 16 -10.08 -2.47 9.31
N MET A 17 -9.08 -2.23 8.47
CA MET A 17 -9.13 -1.28 7.36
C MET A 17 -9.56 -1.91 6.03
N LEU A 18 -9.32 -3.20 5.82
CA LEU A 18 -9.57 -3.86 4.53
C LEU A 18 -11.03 -3.78 4.09
N GLY A 19 -11.97 -4.09 4.98
CA GLY A 19 -13.39 -4.03 4.67
C GLY A 19 -13.88 -2.61 4.31
N PRO A 20 -13.62 -1.60 5.15
CA PRO A 20 -13.94 -0.21 4.85
C PRO A 20 -13.29 0.30 3.56
N ILE A 21 -12.02 -0.03 3.29
CA ILE A 21 -11.34 0.36 2.03
C ILE A 21 -12.04 -0.29 0.83
N ALA A 22 -12.33 -1.57 0.88
CA ALA A 22 -13.00 -2.28 -0.21
C ALA A 22 -14.39 -1.68 -0.49
N ARG A 23 -15.17 -1.37 0.53
CA ARG A 23 -16.47 -0.70 0.38
C ARG A 23 -16.33 0.71 -0.19
N GLY A 24 -15.34 1.48 0.27
CA GLY A 24 -15.05 2.82 -0.24
C GLY A 24 -14.67 2.80 -1.71
N VAL A 25 -13.87 1.84 -2.14
CA VAL A 25 -13.50 1.64 -3.54
C VAL A 25 -14.73 1.36 -4.40
N GLN A 26 -15.62 0.47 -3.97
CA GLN A 26 -16.85 0.17 -4.71
C GLN A 26 -17.76 1.39 -4.81
N LYS A 27 -17.87 2.17 -3.76
CA LYS A 27 -18.63 3.42 -3.77
C LYS A 27 -18.09 4.42 -4.79
N VAL A 28 -16.78 4.64 -4.81
CA VAL A 28 -16.13 5.53 -5.78
C VAL A 28 -16.37 5.04 -7.20
N LYS A 29 -16.19 3.74 -7.46
CA LYS A 29 -16.45 3.15 -8.78
C LYS A 29 -17.89 3.36 -9.23
N ALA A 30 -18.87 3.19 -8.34
CA ALA A 30 -20.28 3.42 -8.62
C ALA A 30 -20.56 4.89 -8.94
N GLU A 31 -20.00 5.83 -8.18
CA GLU A 31 -20.15 7.27 -8.42
C GLU A 31 -19.61 7.66 -9.80
N TYR A 32 -18.45 7.18 -10.20
CA TYR A 32 -17.87 7.44 -11.52
C TYR A 32 -18.66 6.77 -12.64
N ALA A 33 -19.16 5.56 -12.43
CA ALA A 33 -20.02 4.88 -13.40
C ALA A 33 -21.32 5.67 -13.64
N ASN A 34 -21.93 6.22 -12.59
CA ASN A 34 -23.11 7.07 -12.68
C ASN A 34 -22.85 8.35 -13.48
N GLN A 35 -21.62 8.85 -13.46
CA GLN A 35 -21.17 9.99 -14.27
C GLN A 35 -20.78 9.58 -15.71
N LYS A 36 -21.03 8.35 -16.13
CA LYS A 36 -20.62 7.78 -17.43
C LYS A 36 -19.11 7.81 -17.66
N LYS A 37 -18.33 7.71 -16.59
CA LYS A 37 -16.87 7.67 -16.60
C LYS A 37 -16.38 6.47 -15.76
N PRO A 38 -16.67 5.23 -16.19
CA PRO A 38 -16.28 4.06 -15.42
C PRO A 38 -14.76 4.01 -15.25
N ILE A 39 -14.33 3.59 -14.07
CA ILE A 39 -12.93 3.38 -13.72
C ILE A 39 -12.69 1.92 -13.35
N ASP A 40 -11.54 1.38 -13.75
CA ASP A 40 -11.17 0.00 -13.48
C ASP A 40 -10.49 -0.16 -12.13
N TYR A 41 -9.59 0.75 -11.80
CA TYR A 41 -8.76 0.68 -10.60
C TYR A 41 -8.77 1.97 -9.80
N VAL A 42 -8.66 1.85 -8.50
CA VAL A 42 -8.49 2.99 -7.58
C VAL A 42 -7.11 2.89 -6.94
N VAL A 43 -6.29 3.91 -7.14
CA VAL A 43 -4.99 4.02 -6.47
C VAL A 43 -5.07 5.13 -5.44
N MET A 44 -4.60 4.85 -4.24
CA MET A 44 -4.68 5.79 -3.13
C MET A 44 -3.48 5.69 -2.18
N GLY A 45 -3.26 6.72 -1.41
CA GLY A 45 -2.34 6.75 -0.28
C GLY A 45 -3.08 6.88 1.05
N HIS A 46 -2.59 7.75 1.93
CA HIS A 46 -3.14 8.12 3.23
C HIS A 46 -2.90 7.13 4.37
N PHE A 47 -3.09 5.85 4.14
CA PHE A 47 -3.06 4.84 5.20
C PHE A 47 -1.64 4.44 5.63
N HIS A 48 -0.61 4.91 4.94
CA HIS A 48 0.80 4.63 5.19
C HIS A 48 1.15 3.14 5.19
N GLN A 49 0.31 2.33 4.55
CA GLN A 49 0.48 0.89 4.41
C GLN A 49 0.28 0.47 2.96
N TYR A 50 1.08 -0.49 2.52
CA TYR A 50 0.90 -1.09 1.21
C TYR A 50 -0.18 -2.17 1.28
N ILE A 51 -1.23 -2.00 0.52
CA ILE A 51 -2.32 -2.97 0.42
C ILE A 51 -2.68 -3.18 -1.05
N SER A 52 -2.71 -4.42 -1.46
CA SER A 52 -3.14 -4.82 -2.79
C SER A 52 -4.50 -5.50 -2.72
N LEU A 53 -5.46 -4.93 -3.40
CA LEU A 53 -6.79 -5.50 -3.59
C LEU A 53 -7.02 -5.75 -5.09
N LYS A 54 -8.04 -6.50 -5.42
CA LYS A 54 -8.36 -6.87 -6.81
C LYS A 54 -8.47 -5.65 -7.74
N ASP A 55 -9.07 -4.58 -7.27
CA ASP A 55 -9.35 -3.37 -8.05
C ASP A 55 -8.90 -2.08 -7.34
N ALA A 56 -8.01 -2.21 -6.36
CA ALA A 56 -7.42 -1.07 -5.68
C ALA A 56 -6.00 -1.34 -5.20
N ILE A 57 -5.21 -0.29 -5.23
CA ILE A 57 -3.85 -0.27 -4.66
C ILE A 57 -3.77 0.84 -3.63
N VAL A 58 -3.45 0.49 -2.41
CA VAL A 58 -3.09 1.45 -1.37
C VAL A 58 -1.57 1.52 -1.31
N ASN A 59 -1.02 2.70 -1.55
CA ASN A 59 0.41 2.91 -1.54
C ASN A 59 0.92 3.09 -0.12
N GLY A 60 2.08 2.52 0.16
CA GLY A 60 2.79 2.70 1.42
C GLY A 60 3.38 4.11 1.58
N SER A 61 3.97 4.37 2.73
CA SER A 61 4.68 5.61 2.97
C SER A 61 6.11 5.52 2.44
N ILE A 62 6.61 6.61 1.87
CA ILE A 62 8.03 6.75 1.52
C ILE A 62 8.88 7.13 2.74
N LYS A 63 8.26 7.72 3.74
CA LYS A 63 8.89 8.01 5.02
C LYS A 63 8.87 6.78 5.92
N GLY A 64 9.82 6.68 6.82
CA GLY A 64 9.74 5.77 7.94
C GLY A 64 8.60 6.12 8.91
N TYR A 65 8.46 5.31 9.93
CA TYR A 65 7.50 5.54 11.00
C TYR A 65 7.90 6.80 11.79
N ASP A 66 7.03 7.79 11.80
CA ASP A 66 7.26 9.10 12.44
C ASP A 66 6.20 9.41 13.50
N GLU A 67 6.31 10.58 14.13
CA GLU A 67 5.36 11.05 15.14
C GLU A 67 3.92 11.13 14.61
N TYR A 68 3.76 11.47 13.33
CA TYR A 68 2.45 11.51 12.71
C TYR A 68 1.83 10.11 12.63
N ALA A 69 2.61 9.12 12.23
CA ALA A 69 2.17 7.73 12.20
C ALA A 69 1.83 7.21 13.60
N LEU A 70 2.61 7.58 14.60
CA LEU A 70 2.35 7.27 16.00
C LEU A 70 1.04 7.91 16.48
N SER A 71 0.82 9.18 16.21
CA SER A 71 -0.40 9.90 16.59
C SER A 71 -1.65 9.33 15.91
N GLY A 72 -1.51 8.89 14.66
CA GLY A 72 -2.58 8.26 13.87
C GLY A 72 -2.84 6.80 14.22
N ARG A 73 -2.03 6.22 15.10
CA ARG A 73 -2.07 4.78 15.45
C ARG A 73 -1.95 3.87 14.23
N PHE A 74 -1.17 4.28 13.24
CA PHE A 74 -0.87 3.43 12.10
C PHE A 74 0.04 2.27 12.51
N SER A 75 -0.19 1.11 11.95
CA SER A 75 0.70 -0.02 12.15
C SER A 75 2.07 0.28 11.54
N TYR A 76 3.12 -0.21 12.20
CA TYR A 76 4.48 -0.07 11.68
C TYR A 76 4.61 -0.82 10.35
N GLU A 77 5.09 -0.10 9.35
CA GLU A 77 5.49 -0.67 8.06
C GLU A 77 6.78 0.00 7.59
N LYS A 78 7.69 -0.77 7.05
CA LYS A 78 8.89 -0.24 6.44
C LYS A 78 8.53 0.63 5.24
N PRO A 79 9.30 1.70 4.97
CA PRO A 79 9.05 2.55 3.80
C PRO A 79 9.03 1.72 2.52
N GLN A 80 7.91 1.77 1.81
CA GLN A 80 7.75 1.04 0.56
C GLN A 80 6.74 1.73 -0.36
N GLN A 81 6.92 1.50 -1.64
CA GLN A 81 6.07 2.07 -2.69
C GLN A 81 5.54 0.96 -3.59
N ALA A 82 4.32 1.14 -4.06
CA ALA A 82 3.72 0.22 -5.01
C ALA A 82 4.33 0.38 -6.40
N LEU A 83 4.73 -0.72 -7.01
CA LEU A 83 5.06 -0.80 -8.43
C LEU A 83 4.14 -1.83 -9.09
N TRP A 84 3.54 -1.48 -10.21
CA TRP A 84 2.68 -2.41 -10.96
C TRP A 84 2.78 -2.17 -12.45
N PHE A 85 2.42 -3.18 -13.20
CA PHE A 85 2.27 -3.12 -14.65
C PHE A 85 0.82 -3.37 -15.04
N THR A 86 0.36 -2.68 -16.05
CA THR A 86 -0.97 -2.85 -16.62
C THR A 86 -0.89 -3.43 -18.01
N HIS A 87 -1.81 -4.32 -18.33
CA HIS A 87 -1.98 -4.91 -19.66
C HIS A 87 -3.35 -4.53 -20.23
N PRO A 88 -3.46 -4.18 -21.51
CA PRO A 88 -4.74 -3.76 -22.10
C PRO A 88 -5.86 -4.77 -21.97
N THR A 89 -5.54 -6.07 -21.99
CA THR A 89 -6.50 -7.16 -21.88
C THR A 89 -6.70 -7.65 -20.45
N TYR A 90 -5.62 -7.79 -19.70
CA TYR A 90 -5.63 -8.45 -18.38
C TYR A 90 -5.65 -7.51 -17.19
N GLY A 91 -5.47 -6.21 -17.40
CA GLY A 91 -5.39 -5.22 -16.32
C GLY A 91 -4.07 -5.27 -15.58
N ILE A 92 -4.09 -5.26 -14.26
CA ILE A 92 -2.88 -5.36 -13.44
C ILE A 92 -2.36 -6.81 -13.50
N THR A 93 -1.19 -7.00 -14.10
CA THR A 93 -0.60 -8.33 -14.31
C THR A 93 0.58 -8.62 -13.39
N PHE A 94 1.26 -7.60 -12.95
CA PHE A 94 2.41 -7.70 -12.06
C PHE A 94 2.35 -6.59 -11.03
N GLN A 95 2.55 -6.92 -9.78
CA GLN A 95 2.48 -5.98 -8.68
C GLN A 95 3.46 -6.37 -7.59
N VAL A 96 4.29 -5.42 -7.16
CA VAL A 96 5.33 -5.66 -6.17
C VAL A 96 5.56 -4.42 -5.31
N PRO A 97 5.79 -4.56 -4.01
CA PRO A 97 6.27 -3.47 -3.18
C PRO A 97 7.78 -3.24 -3.41
N VAL A 98 8.15 -1.98 -3.63
CA VAL A 98 9.55 -1.56 -3.70
C VAL A 98 9.95 -0.95 -2.37
N GLN A 99 10.96 -1.53 -1.72
CA GLN A 99 11.48 -1.02 -0.47
C GLN A 99 12.26 0.27 -0.72
N SER A 100 11.96 1.32 0.03
CA SER A 100 12.58 2.64 -0.11
C SER A 100 13.52 3.02 1.03
N GLU A 101 13.75 2.13 1.98
CA GLU A 101 14.80 2.32 2.97
C GLU A 101 16.18 2.32 2.29
N PRO A 102 17.06 3.25 2.67
CA PRO A 102 18.43 3.16 2.23
C PRO A 102 18.99 1.80 2.67
N HIS A 103 19.58 1.08 1.72
CA HIS A 103 20.31 -0.14 2.02
C HIS A 103 21.52 0.26 2.87
N VAL A 104 21.36 0.24 4.18
CA VAL A 104 22.53 0.19 5.06
C VAL A 104 23.14 -1.17 4.79
N ALA A 105 24.22 -1.18 4.00
CA ALA A 105 25.02 -2.37 3.84
C ALA A 105 25.32 -2.88 5.24
N LYS A 106 24.69 -3.96 5.64
CA LYS A 106 25.12 -4.66 6.84
C LYS A 106 26.59 -4.88 6.61
N LYS A 107 27.44 -4.31 7.49
CA LYS A 107 28.84 -4.71 7.52
C LYS A 107 28.81 -6.22 7.42
N PRO A 108 29.59 -6.85 6.53
CA PRO A 108 29.62 -8.29 6.48
C PRO A 108 30.05 -8.79 7.86
N THR A 109 29.09 -8.92 8.73
CA THR A 109 29.26 -9.60 10.00
C THR A 109 29.33 -11.04 9.62
N GLU A 110 30.55 -11.52 9.58
CA GLU A 110 30.89 -12.92 9.55
C GLU A 110 30.12 -13.68 8.47
N SER A 111 30.84 -14.10 7.46
CA SER A 111 30.26 -15.06 6.55
C SER A 111 29.74 -16.21 7.40
N TRP A 112 28.46 -16.51 7.31
CA TRP A 112 27.86 -17.70 7.91
C TRP A 112 28.47 -18.99 7.35
N VAL A 113 29.41 -18.86 6.48
CA VAL A 113 30.35 -19.88 6.03
C VAL A 113 31.69 -19.60 6.72
N SER A 114 31.87 -20.11 7.93
CA SER A 114 33.17 -20.11 8.57
C SER A 114 34.01 -21.19 7.92
N TRP A 115 35.00 -20.77 7.16
CA TRP A 115 36.06 -21.68 6.75
C TRP A 115 36.97 -21.87 7.96
N SER A 116 36.74 -22.96 8.69
CA SER A 116 37.69 -23.35 9.71
C SER A 116 38.97 -23.76 9.00
N LYS A 117 40.03 -23.07 9.32
CA LYS A 117 41.36 -23.56 8.99
C LYS A 117 41.73 -24.68 9.93
#